data_85e5c49939259b74d55367a2a56a49a5
#
_entry.id   85e5c49939259b74d55367a2a56a49a5
#
_cell.length_a   1.000
_cell.length_b   1.000
_cell.length_c   1.000
_cell.angle_alpha   90.00
_cell.angle_beta   90.00
_cell.angle_gamma   90.00
#
_symmetry.space_group_name_H-M   'P 1'
#
loop_
_entity.id
_entity.type
_entity.pdbx_description
1 polymer ?
#
loop_
_entity_poly.entity_id
_entity_poly.type
_entity_poly.pdbx_seq_one_letter_code
_entity_poly.pdbx_strand_id
1 'polypeptide(L)'
;MKTRQIKYKFFATLLDAFRNYLQSDAIYEKYWGFSDEPPHTQDEFKVEQFQNLINTINRVPFDSEAADKGTAFNEIVDCIVLHKKSEKIDVSYVTDETGKKIGLQAVYNERTFQFPIELCLEVSRYFREAIPQQYVEAILPTRFGEVLLYGYIDYVAPFCTHDLKTTSSYSVGKYRDHAQHLVYPYCLWKNGADVELFEYNVVELGKKMWQTYTETYTFVPDRDVPRLTTWVEDLIDFIEEHRDLITNKKIFNLE
;
A
#
# COMPACT_ATOMS: atom_id res chain seq x y z
N MET A 1 19.01 28.99 -15.80
CA MET A 1 18.05 27.88 -15.64
C MET A 1 17.09 28.28 -14.54
N LYS A 2 15.78 28.40 -14.79
CA LYS A 2 14.81 28.59 -13.71
C LYS A 2 14.82 27.30 -12.89
N THR A 3 15.12 27.40 -11.61
CA THR A 3 14.99 26.29 -10.67
C THR A 3 13.55 25.81 -10.74
N ARG A 4 13.32 24.63 -11.27
CA ARG A 4 12.00 24.01 -11.31
C ARG A 4 11.62 23.73 -9.85
N GLN A 5 10.53 24.30 -9.41
CA GLN A 5 10.06 24.16 -8.04
C GLN A 5 9.08 23.00 -7.94
N ILE A 6 9.41 22.01 -7.12
CA ILE A 6 8.47 20.93 -6.76
C ILE A 6 7.32 21.58 -6.01
N LYS A 7 6.10 21.42 -6.53
CA LYS A 7 4.89 22.02 -5.95
C LYS A 7 4.13 21.08 -5.02
N TYR A 8 4.16 19.78 -5.31
CA TYR A 8 3.40 18.76 -4.58
C TYR A 8 4.28 17.56 -4.28
N LYS A 9 3.93 16.86 -3.20
CA LYS A 9 4.56 15.59 -2.80
C LYS A 9 3.50 14.55 -2.54
N PHE A 10 3.47 13.48 -3.34
CA PHE A 10 2.48 12.42 -3.25
C PHE A 10 3.12 11.06 -3.04
N PHE A 11 2.45 10.23 -2.27
CA PHE A 11 2.82 8.84 -2.04
C PHE A 11 1.78 7.90 -2.65
N ALA A 12 2.16 6.67 -2.99
CA ALA A 12 1.34 5.76 -3.78
C ALA A 12 -0.05 5.51 -3.16
N THR A 13 -0.12 5.25 -1.85
CA THR A 13 -1.39 4.96 -1.16
C THR A 13 -2.33 6.18 -1.07
N LEU A 14 -1.84 7.40 -1.27
CA LEU A 14 -2.69 8.57 -1.42
C LEU A 14 -3.45 8.54 -2.75
N LEU A 15 -2.77 8.13 -3.83
CA LEU A 15 -3.43 7.92 -5.12
C LEU A 15 -4.46 6.79 -5.03
N ASP A 16 -4.19 5.73 -4.25
CA ASP A 16 -5.16 4.66 -4.00
C ASP A 16 -6.41 5.19 -3.29
N ALA A 17 -6.25 6.01 -2.24
CA ALA A 17 -7.37 6.62 -1.53
C ALA A 17 -8.21 7.52 -2.46
N PHE A 18 -7.56 8.31 -3.31
CA PHE A 18 -8.24 9.14 -4.29
C PHE A 18 -9.00 8.29 -5.33
N ARG A 19 -8.40 7.21 -5.83
CA ARG A 19 -9.06 6.28 -6.77
C ARG A 19 -10.27 5.60 -6.13
N ASN A 20 -10.16 5.18 -4.87
CA ASN A 20 -11.28 4.59 -4.14
C ASN A 20 -12.44 5.59 -3.99
N TYR A 21 -12.15 6.85 -3.69
CA TYR A 21 -13.17 7.90 -3.66
C TYR A 21 -13.85 8.09 -5.01
N LEU A 22 -13.09 8.18 -6.10
CA LEU A 22 -13.66 8.32 -7.45
C LEU A 22 -14.51 7.11 -7.88
N GLN A 23 -14.20 5.93 -7.36
CA GLN A 23 -14.88 4.67 -7.68
C GLN A 23 -15.89 4.26 -6.59
N SER A 24 -16.22 5.15 -5.65
CA SER A 24 -17.08 4.84 -4.51
C SER A 24 -18.42 4.21 -4.93
N ASP A 25 -19.06 4.72 -5.99
CA ASP A 25 -20.31 4.18 -6.49
C ASP A 25 -20.16 2.74 -7.00
N ALA A 26 -19.10 2.46 -7.78
CA ALA A 26 -18.83 1.13 -8.30
C ALA A 26 -18.41 0.15 -7.19
N ILE A 27 -17.67 0.63 -6.18
CA ILE A 27 -17.29 -0.16 -5.00
C ILE A 27 -18.53 -0.51 -4.19
N TYR A 28 -19.40 0.47 -3.95
CA TYR A 28 -20.66 0.25 -3.23
C TYR A 28 -21.51 -0.82 -3.92
N GLU A 29 -21.73 -0.68 -5.22
CA GLU A 29 -22.52 -1.60 -6.04
C GLU A 29 -21.95 -3.02 -6.01
N LYS A 30 -20.63 -3.15 -6.10
CA LYS A 30 -19.94 -4.45 -6.05
C LYS A 30 -20.16 -5.19 -4.72
N TYR A 31 -20.17 -4.49 -3.60
CA TYR A 31 -20.22 -5.14 -2.28
C TYR A 31 -21.62 -5.18 -1.68
N TRP A 32 -22.47 -4.22 -1.97
CA TRP A 32 -23.78 -4.05 -1.33
C TRP A 32 -24.95 -3.83 -2.29
N GLY A 33 -24.70 -3.71 -3.61
CA GLY A 33 -25.76 -3.49 -4.60
C GLY A 33 -26.86 -4.55 -4.61
N PHE A 34 -26.60 -5.75 -4.07
CA PHE A 34 -27.56 -6.84 -3.93
C PHE A 34 -27.91 -7.18 -2.48
N SER A 35 -27.53 -6.33 -1.53
CA SER A 35 -27.83 -6.53 -0.11
C SER A 35 -29.16 -5.88 0.24
N ASP A 36 -30.06 -6.64 0.89
CA ASP A 36 -31.32 -6.11 1.40
C ASP A 36 -31.11 -5.16 2.59
N GLU A 37 -30.00 -5.32 3.33
CA GLU A 37 -29.63 -4.52 4.50
C GLU A 37 -28.16 -4.10 4.41
N PRO A 38 -27.80 -3.14 3.53
CA PRO A 38 -26.45 -2.63 3.45
C PRO A 38 -26.11 -1.84 4.73
N PRO A 39 -24.85 -1.84 5.19
CA PRO A 39 -24.43 -1.13 6.40
C PRO A 39 -24.56 0.39 6.29
N HIS A 40 -24.57 0.92 5.06
CA HIS A 40 -24.70 2.33 4.72
C HIS A 40 -25.53 2.47 3.45
N THR A 41 -26.14 3.64 3.27
CA THR A 41 -26.67 4.02 1.96
C THR A 41 -25.50 4.38 1.01
N GLN A 42 -25.73 4.41 -0.29
CA GLN A 42 -24.71 4.78 -1.27
C GLN A 42 -24.17 6.20 -1.04
N ASP A 43 -25.04 7.15 -0.68
CA ASP A 43 -24.63 8.52 -0.38
C ASP A 43 -23.79 8.60 0.89
N GLU A 44 -24.17 7.89 1.95
CA GLU A 44 -23.37 7.81 3.19
C GLU A 44 -22.00 7.21 2.93
N PHE A 45 -21.91 6.14 2.14
CA PHE A 45 -20.65 5.53 1.76
C PHE A 45 -19.76 6.50 0.99
N LYS A 46 -20.33 7.26 0.05
CA LYS A 46 -19.58 8.26 -0.72
C LYS A 46 -19.04 9.38 0.16
N VAL A 47 -19.84 9.87 1.12
CA VAL A 47 -19.39 10.85 2.13
C VAL A 47 -18.27 10.28 2.99
N GLU A 48 -18.37 9.02 3.39
CA GLU A 48 -17.30 8.36 4.14
C GLU A 48 -16.01 8.25 3.32
N GLN A 49 -16.09 7.85 2.04
CA GLN A 49 -14.91 7.80 1.15
C GLN A 49 -14.28 9.18 0.94
N PHE A 50 -15.09 10.24 0.82
CA PHE A 50 -14.60 11.62 0.77
C PHE A 50 -13.83 11.98 2.05
N GLN A 51 -14.41 11.72 3.21
CA GLN A 51 -13.77 12.02 4.49
C GLN A 51 -12.48 11.20 4.70
N ASN A 52 -12.47 9.94 4.29
CA ASN A 52 -11.29 9.08 4.32
C ASN A 52 -10.17 9.63 3.43
N LEU A 53 -10.50 10.16 2.25
CA LEU A 53 -9.54 10.82 1.38
C LEU A 53 -8.96 12.08 2.03
N ILE A 54 -9.81 12.98 2.56
CA ILE A 54 -9.36 14.19 3.27
C ILE A 54 -8.45 13.83 4.46
N ASN A 55 -8.81 12.81 5.24
CA ASN A 55 -8.01 12.32 6.36
C ASN A 55 -6.67 11.77 5.88
N THR A 56 -6.64 11.04 4.75
CA THR A 56 -5.41 10.51 4.15
C THR A 56 -4.49 11.63 3.68
N ILE A 57 -5.04 12.66 3.00
CA ILE A 57 -4.28 13.85 2.57
C ILE A 57 -3.69 14.55 3.79
N ASN A 58 -4.48 14.72 4.85
CA ASN A 58 -4.08 15.40 6.09
C ASN A 58 -3.22 14.52 7.02
N ARG A 59 -2.98 13.24 6.66
CA ARG A 59 -2.24 12.27 7.48
C ARG A 59 -2.83 12.11 8.89
N VAL A 60 -4.15 12.15 8.98
CA VAL A 60 -4.84 11.82 10.23
C VAL A 60 -4.59 10.35 10.55
N PRO A 61 -4.10 10.03 11.77
CA PRO A 61 -3.91 8.65 12.16
C PRO A 61 -5.20 7.85 12.03
N PHE A 62 -5.10 6.68 11.42
CA PHE A 62 -6.22 5.77 11.23
C PHE A 62 -6.02 4.51 12.08
N ASP A 63 -6.96 4.26 12.98
CA ASP A 63 -6.97 3.07 13.82
C ASP A 63 -7.64 1.91 13.07
N SER A 64 -6.88 0.87 12.75
CA SER A 64 -7.38 -0.31 12.03
C SER A 64 -6.64 -1.57 12.44
N GLU A 65 -7.37 -2.50 13.05
CA GLU A 65 -6.84 -3.82 13.39
C GLU A 65 -6.29 -4.57 12.16
N ALA A 66 -6.96 -4.43 11.01
CA ALA A 66 -6.52 -5.05 9.77
C ALA A 66 -5.17 -4.48 9.27
N ALA A 67 -5.01 -3.14 9.36
CA ALA A 67 -3.75 -2.49 9.00
C ALA A 67 -2.62 -2.87 9.98
N ASP A 68 -2.91 -2.89 11.28
CA ASP A 68 -1.96 -3.30 12.32
C ASP A 68 -1.53 -4.76 12.14
N LYS A 69 -2.47 -5.65 11.81
CA LYS A 69 -2.17 -7.05 11.50
C LYS A 69 -1.25 -7.18 10.29
N GLY A 70 -1.48 -6.38 9.24
CA GLY A 70 -0.62 -6.33 8.06
C GLY A 70 0.78 -5.84 8.42
N THR A 71 0.89 -4.76 9.16
CA THR A 71 2.17 -4.20 9.62
C THR A 71 2.93 -5.22 10.47
N ALA A 72 2.25 -5.87 11.41
CA ALA A 72 2.86 -6.90 12.27
C ALA A 72 3.38 -8.10 11.46
N PHE A 73 2.62 -8.55 10.45
CA PHE A 73 3.05 -9.63 9.57
C PHE A 73 4.26 -9.26 8.73
N ASN A 74 4.24 -8.09 8.08
CA ASN A 74 5.35 -7.60 7.26
C ASN A 74 6.63 -7.46 8.11
N GLU A 75 6.53 -6.90 9.32
CA GLU A 75 7.68 -6.77 10.21
C GLU A 75 8.26 -8.12 10.66
N ILE A 76 7.41 -9.14 10.88
CA ILE A 76 7.88 -10.52 11.14
C ILE A 76 8.67 -11.05 9.95
N VAL A 77 8.15 -10.89 8.73
CA VAL A 77 8.81 -11.35 7.51
C VAL A 77 10.14 -10.62 7.32
N ASP A 78 10.17 -9.29 7.50
CA ASP A 78 11.39 -8.49 7.44
C ASP A 78 12.44 -8.97 8.46
N CYS A 79 12.03 -9.26 9.68
CA CYS A 79 12.93 -9.80 10.71
C CYS A 79 13.57 -11.13 10.32
N ILE A 80 12.80 -12.03 9.70
CA ILE A 80 13.30 -13.32 9.24
C ILE A 80 14.25 -13.14 8.05
N VAL A 81 13.87 -12.33 7.06
CA VAL A 81 14.69 -12.04 5.86
C VAL A 81 16.01 -11.38 6.24
N LEU A 82 15.99 -10.42 7.16
CA LEU A 82 17.18 -9.68 7.59
C LEU A 82 17.98 -10.37 8.68
N HIS A 83 17.49 -11.48 9.24
CA HIS A 83 18.08 -12.15 10.42
C HIS A 83 18.27 -11.18 11.61
N LYS A 84 17.31 -10.30 11.84
CA LYS A 84 17.35 -9.25 12.89
C LYS A 84 16.11 -9.32 13.75
N LYS A 85 16.22 -8.78 14.97
CA LYS A 85 15.03 -8.51 15.79
C LYS A 85 14.39 -7.21 15.34
N SER A 86 13.06 -7.14 15.49
CA SER A 86 12.36 -5.89 15.28
C SER A 86 12.71 -4.85 16.35
N GLU A 87 12.74 -3.59 15.93
CA GLU A 87 12.79 -2.43 16.83
C GLU A 87 11.40 -1.81 17.01
N LYS A 88 10.40 -2.28 16.24
CA LYS A 88 9.04 -1.70 16.21
C LYS A 88 8.02 -2.55 16.94
N ILE A 89 8.23 -3.87 16.99
CA ILE A 89 7.27 -4.84 17.57
C ILE A 89 7.97 -5.88 18.42
N ASP A 90 7.27 -6.39 19.42
CA ASP A 90 7.73 -7.55 20.19
C ASP A 90 7.28 -8.83 19.49
N VAL A 91 8.25 -9.71 19.19
CA VAL A 91 8.00 -11.00 18.54
C VAL A 91 8.41 -12.15 19.46
N SER A 92 7.51 -13.10 19.66
CA SER A 92 7.75 -14.31 20.46
C SER A 92 7.22 -15.56 19.74
N TYR A 93 7.71 -16.74 20.18
CA TYR A 93 7.20 -18.01 19.67
C TYR A 93 5.92 -18.42 20.39
N VAL A 94 4.97 -18.95 19.61
CA VAL A 94 3.84 -19.71 20.13
C VAL A 94 4.18 -21.18 20.07
N THR A 95 4.02 -21.89 21.19
CA THR A 95 4.31 -23.33 21.31
C THR A 95 3.02 -24.10 21.59
N ASP A 96 2.96 -25.34 21.12
CA ASP A 96 1.92 -26.29 21.51
C ASP A 96 2.19 -26.91 22.89
N GLU A 97 1.32 -27.81 23.33
CA GLU A 97 1.42 -28.52 24.62
C GLU A 97 2.71 -29.38 24.74
N THR A 98 3.34 -29.73 23.61
CA THR A 98 4.59 -30.51 23.57
C THR A 98 5.83 -29.63 23.59
N GLY A 99 5.67 -28.29 23.57
CA GLY A 99 6.76 -27.33 23.47
C GLY A 99 7.26 -27.11 22.03
N LYS A 100 6.58 -27.68 21.02
CA LYS A 100 6.90 -27.45 19.60
C LYS A 100 6.45 -26.04 19.20
N LYS A 101 7.32 -25.29 18.51
CA LYS A 101 7.02 -23.98 17.95
C LYS A 101 6.04 -24.13 16.77
N ILE A 102 4.84 -23.56 16.90
CA ILE A 102 3.77 -23.65 15.92
C ILE A 102 3.43 -22.30 15.28
N GLY A 103 3.84 -21.19 15.89
CA GLY A 103 3.55 -19.85 15.41
C GLY A 103 4.51 -18.80 15.91
N LEU A 104 4.36 -17.61 15.36
CA LEU A 104 4.95 -16.37 15.85
C LEU A 104 3.83 -15.44 16.31
N GLN A 105 4.03 -14.83 17.47
CA GLN A 105 3.15 -13.81 18.02
C GLN A 105 3.85 -12.46 17.94
N ALA A 106 3.13 -11.44 17.46
CA ALA A 106 3.58 -10.07 17.44
C ALA A 106 2.66 -9.19 18.29
N VAL A 107 3.24 -8.24 19.03
CA VAL A 107 2.49 -7.19 19.71
C VAL A 107 2.77 -5.86 19.02
N TYR A 108 1.72 -5.22 18.52
CA TYR A 108 1.78 -3.95 17.82
C TYR A 108 0.52 -3.11 18.14
N ASN A 109 0.67 -1.82 18.45
CA ASN A 109 -0.41 -0.91 18.83
C ASN A 109 -1.37 -1.50 19.88
N GLU A 110 -0.80 -2.09 20.95
CA GLU A 110 -1.54 -2.75 22.05
C GLU A 110 -2.37 -3.97 21.60
N ARG A 111 -2.22 -4.42 20.35
CA ARG A 111 -2.88 -5.59 19.79
C ARG A 111 -1.91 -6.75 19.67
N THR A 112 -2.43 -7.95 19.85
CA THR A 112 -1.65 -9.20 19.72
C THR A 112 -2.13 -9.98 18.50
N PHE A 113 -1.20 -10.28 17.60
CA PHE A 113 -1.46 -11.05 16.39
C PHE A 113 -0.65 -12.35 16.40
N GLN A 114 -1.25 -13.42 15.93
CA GLN A 114 -0.57 -14.71 15.80
C GLN A 114 -0.60 -15.18 14.35
N PHE A 115 0.54 -15.70 13.90
CA PHE A 115 0.72 -16.21 12.55
C PHE A 115 1.36 -17.60 12.59
N PRO A 116 0.90 -18.55 11.75
CA PRO A 116 1.53 -19.86 11.63
C PRO A 116 3.02 -19.71 11.26
N ILE A 117 3.89 -20.44 11.93
CA ILE A 117 5.34 -20.37 11.67
C ILE A 117 5.66 -20.79 10.22
N GLU A 118 4.94 -21.77 9.70
CA GLU A 118 5.10 -22.26 8.33
C GLU A 118 4.82 -21.17 7.30
N LEU A 119 3.75 -20.39 7.49
CA LEU A 119 3.44 -19.24 6.65
C LEU A 119 4.55 -18.19 6.68
N CYS A 120 4.99 -17.79 7.89
CA CYS A 120 6.06 -16.79 8.03
C CYS A 120 7.35 -17.24 7.32
N LEU A 121 7.71 -18.52 7.46
CA LEU A 121 8.89 -19.08 6.81
C LEU A 121 8.73 -19.22 5.30
N GLU A 122 7.54 -19.57 4.80
CA GLU A 122 7.26 -19.67 3.37
C GLU A 122 7.42 -18.33 2.69
N VAL A 123 6.74 -17.29 3.22
CA VAL A 123 6.80 -15.93 2.67
C VAL A 123 8.22 -15.36 2.76
N SER A 124 8.92 -15.57 3.89
CA SER A 124 10.30 -15.10 4.04
C SER A 124 11.28 -15.78 3.08
N ARG A 125 11.08 -17.08 2.75
CA ARG A 125 11.91 -17.76 1.74
C ARG A 125 11.74 -17.16 0.35
N TYR A 126 10.52 -16.71 0.02
CA TYR A 126 10.26 -16.04 -1.24
C TYR A 126 11.08 -14.74 -1.39
N PHE A 127 11.22 -13.98 -0.31
CA PHE A 127 11.94 -12.70 -0.29
C PHE A 127 13.41 -12.77 0.14
N ARG A 128 13.97 -13.96 0.36
CA ARG A 128 15.33 -14.13 0.95
C ARG A 128 16.46 -13.41 0.21
N GLU A 129 16.30 -13.15 -1.10
CA GLU A 129 17.30 -12.48 -1.97
C GLU A 129 16.88 -11.05 -2.31
N ALA A 130 15.74 -10.57 -1.79
CA ALA A 130 15.26 -9.22 -1.99
C ALA A 130 15.77 -8.28 -0.89
N ILE A 131 15.86 -7.00 -1.24
CA ILE A 131 16.23 -5.94 -0.30
C ILE A 131 14.94 -5.33 0.25
N PRO A 132 14.67 -5.43 1.56
CA PRO A 132 13.44 -4.91 2.12
C PRO A 132 13.47 -3.39 2.33
N GLN A 133 12.29 -2.77 2.39
CA GLN A 133 12.01 -1.40 2.82
C GLN A 133 12.84 -0.34 2.07
N GLN A 134 12.84 -0.39 0.73
CA GLN A 134 13.61 0.55 -0.08
C GLN A 134 12.82 1.84 -0.33
N TYR A 135 13.37 2.96 0.13
CA TYR A 135 12.86 4.29 -0.21
C TYR A 135 13.14 4.61 -1.68
N VAL A 136 12.12 5.08 -2.38
CA VAL A 136 12.23 5.56 -3.76
C VAL A 136 11.49 6.89 -3.91
N GLU A 137 12.03 7.74 -4.78
CA GLU A 137 11.37 8.98 -5.19
C GLU A 137 11.73 9.35 -6.62
N ALA A 138 10.83 10.07 -7.29
CA ALA A 138 11.11 10.65 -8.61
C ALA A 138 10.20 11.85 -8.88
N ILE A 139 10.68 12.75 -9.73
CA ILE A 139 9.90 13.90 -10.19
C ILE A 139 9.04 13.50 -11.38
N LEU A 140 7.74 13.74 -11.29
CA LEU A 140 6.78 13.61 -12.37
C LEU A 140 6.42 15.02 -12.88
N PRO A 141 6.72 15.35 -14.17
CA PRO A 141 6.24 16.57 -14.80
C PRO A 141 4.72 16.49 -15.04
N THR A 142 4.01 17.54 -14.67
CA THR A 142 2.55 17.69 -14.86
C THR A 142 2.22 19.06 -15.42
N ARG A 143 0.97 19.27 -15.84
CA ARG A 143 0.48 20.61 -16.26
C ARG A 143 0.51 21.64 -15.12
N PHE A 144 0.52 21.19 -13.85
CA PHE A 144 0.59 22.05 -12.67
C PHE A 144 2.03 22.36 -12.22
N GLY A 145 3.03 21.75 -12.85
CA GLY A 145 4.44 21.83 -12.49
C GLY A 145 4.99 20.47 -12.07
N GLU A 146 6.09 20.48 -11.34
CA GLU A 146 6.75 19.25 -10.90
C GLU A 146 6.13 18.71 -9.61
N VAL A 147 5.88 17.40 -9.61
CA VAL A 147 5.38 16.64 -8.47
C VAL A 147 6.42 15.62 -8.05
N LEU A 148 6.75 15.57 -6.76
CA LEU A 148 7.57 14.50 -6.21
C LEU A 148 6.68 13.32 -5.85
N LEU A 149 6.87 12.20 -6.53
CA LEU A 149 6.30 10.90 -6.15
C LEU A 149 7.30 10.18 -5.27
N TYR A 150 6.86 9.55 -4.18
CA TYR A 150 7.75 8.84 -3.27
C TYR A 150 7.03 7.70 -2.53
N GLY A 151 7.83 6.82 -1.94
CA GLY A 151 7.34 5.77 -1.04
C GLY A 151 8.41 4.79 -0.65
N TYR A 152 7.98 3.76 0.07
CA TYR A 152 8.80 2.62 0.44
C TYR A 152 8.28 1.39 -0.27
N ILE A 153 9.18 0.69 -0.96
CA ILE A 153 8.91 -0.60 -1.58
C ILE A 153 9.18 -1.67 -0.54
N ASP A 154 8.23 -2.57 -0.31
CA ASP A 154 8.42 -3.61 0.70
C ASP A 154 9.63 -4.48 0.39
N TYR A 155 9.78 -4.94 -0.87
CA TYR A 155 10.93 -5.73 -1.29
C TYR A 155 11.35 -5.38 -2.72
N VAL A 156 12.66 -5.23 -2.94
CA VAL A 156 13.26 -5.05 -4.26
C VAL A 156 14.14 -6.26 -4.56
N ALA A 157 13.79 -7.01 -5.60
CA ALA A 157 14.57 -8.10 -6.15
C ALA A 157 15.16 -7.69 -7.53
N PRO A 158 16.12 -8.42 -8.08
CA PRO A 158 16.56 -8.22 -9.45
C PRO A 158 15.36 -8.31 -10.41
N PHE A 159 15.08 -7.27 -11.19
CA PHE A 159 13.99 -7.18 -12.19
C PHE A 159 12.57 -7.12 -11.67
N CYS A 160 12.32 -7.22 -10.36
CA CYS A 160 10.97 -7.20 -9.79
C CYS A 160 10.92 -6.42 -8.47
N THR A 161 9.87 -5.66 -8.30
CA THR A 161 9.51 -5.05 -7.01
C THR A 161 8.28 -5.73 -6.45
N HIS A 162 8.21 -5.82 -5.14
CA HIS A 162 7.14 -6.53 -4.46
C HIS A 162 6.50 -5.67 -3.38
N ASP A 163 5.21 -5.87 -3.21
CA ASP A 163 4.43 -5.30 -2.11
C ASP A 163 3.64 -6.44 -1.44
N LEU A 164 3.89 -6.65 -0.15
CA LEU A 164 3.31 -7.74 0.63
C LEU A 164 2.00 -7.30 1.26
N LYS A 165 0.91 -7.91 0.84
CA LYS A 165 -0.45 -7.62 1.30
C LYS A 165 -1.02 -8.74 2.15
N THR A 166 -1.60 -8.40 3.29
CA THR A 166 -2.47 -9.33 4.03
C THR A 166 -3.93 -8.98 3.81
N THR A 167 -4.79 -9.96 3.73
CA THR A 167 -6.24 -9.76 3.56
C THR A 167 -7.03 -10.91 4.19
N SER A 168 -8.27 -10.65 4.58
CA SER A 168 -9.21 -11.69 4.99
C SER A 168 -9.90 -12.39 3.82
N SER A 169 -9.90 -11.76 2.63
CA SER A 169 -10.49 -12.30 1.41
C SER A 169 -9.78 -11.73 0.19
N TYR A 170 -9.46 -12.61 -0.76
CA TYR A 170 -8.82 -12.26 -2.01
C TYR A 170 -9.72 -12.61 -3.20
N SER A 171 -9.66 -11.78 -4.22
CA SER A 171 -10.23 -12.05 -5.55
C SER A 171 -9.25 -11.58 -6.62
N VAL A 172 -9.17 -12.29 -7.74
CA VAL A 172 -8.26 -11.96 -8.84
C VAL A 172 -8.49 -10.53 -9.33
N GLY A 173 -7.39 -9.77 -9.45
CA GLY A 173 -7.42 -8.38 -9.87
C GLY A 173 -7.82 -7.39 -8.77
N LYS A 174 -7.79 -7.80 -7.50
CA LYS A 174 -8.11 -6.94 -6.35
C LYS A 174 -7.27 -5.67 -6.33
N TYR A 175 -6.01 -5.76 -6.75
CA TYR A 175 -5.04 -4.65 -6.69
C TYR A 175 -4.82 -3.96 -8.04
N ARG A 176 -5.63 -4.26 -9.07
CA ARG A 176 -5.48 -3.71 -10.43
C ARG A 176 -5.53 -2.18 -10.48
N ASP A 177 -6.36 -1.58 -9.65
CA ASP A 177 -6.58 -0.14 -9.63
C ASP A 177 -5.75 0.59 -8.56
N HIS A 178 -4.81 -0.11 -7.91
CA HIS A 178 -3.85 0.49 -6.99
C HIS A 178 -2.73 1.19 -7.75
N ALA A 179 -2.14 2.23 -7.13
CA ALA A 179 -1.11 3.05 -7.76
C ALA A 179 0.32 2.55 -7.54
N GLN A 180 0.54 1.66 -6.58
CA GLN A 180 1.89 1.20 -6.21
C GLN A 180 2.63 0.58 -7.39
N HIS A 181 1.95 -0.25 -8.22
CA HIS A 181 2.52 -0.87 -9.41
C HIS A 181 2.79 0.11 -10.58
N LEU A 182 2.39 1.38 -10.43
CA LEU A 182 2.74 2.47 -11.34
C LEU A 182 3.82 3.37 -10.72
N VAL A 183 3.64 3.78 -9.47
CA VAL A 183 4.51 4.76 -8.79
C VAL A 183 5.90 4.19 -8.54
N TYR A 184 6.01 2.97 -8.01
CA TYR A 184 7.31 2.42 -7.64
C TYR A 184 8.17 2.08 -8.86
N PRO A 185 7.68 1.36 -9.89
CA PRO A 185 8.45 1.18 -11.11
C PRO A 185 8.77 2.49 -11.83
N TYR A 186 7.86 3.48 -11.81
CA TYR A 186 8.15 4.82 -12.34
C TYR A 186 9.35 5.46 -11.63
N CYS A 187 9.38 5.43 -10.29
CA CYS A 187 10.48 6.00 -9.53
C CYS A 187 11.80 5.28 -9.83
N LEU A 188 11.81 3.96 -9.90
CA LEU A 188 12.98 3.17 -10.24
C LEU A 188 13.47 3.44 -11.67
N TRP A 189 12.58 3.43 -12.66
CA TRP A 189 12.88 3.75 -14.04
C TRP A 189 13.50 5.15 -14.19
N LYS A 190 12.94 6.16 -13.50
CA LYS A 190 13.49 7.53 -13.51
C LYS A 190 14.88 7.62 -12.90
N ASN A 191 15.21 6.75 -11.97
CA ASN A 191 16.53 6.64 -11.35
C ASN A 191 17.49 5.70 -12.10
N GLY A 192 17.10 5.21 -13.30
CA GLY A 192 17.93 4.40 -14.17
C GLY A 192 17.98 2.91 -13.79
N ALA A 193 17.09 2.43 -12.93
CA ALA A 193 16.97 1.01 -12.65
C ALA A 193 16.16 0.30 -13.75
N ASP A 194 16.61 -0.88 -14.11
CA ASP A 194 15.96 -1.76 -15.10
C ASP A 194 15.02 -2.74 -14.38
N VAL A 195 13.95 -2.20 -13.79
CA VAL A 195 12.94 -2.98 -13.07
C VAL A 195 11.58 -2.72 -13.69
N GLU A 196 11.08 -3.71 -14.42
CA GLU A 196 9.82 -3.60 -15.15
C GLU A 196 8.66 -4.32 -14.46
N LEU A 197 8.96 -5.33 -13.63
CA LEU A 197 7.94 -6.14 -12.98
C LEU A 197 7.60 -5.60 -11.60
N PHE A 198 6.33 -5.67 -11.29
CA PHE A 198 5.79 -5.41 -9.96
C PHE A 198 4.85 -6.54 -9.55
N GLU A 199 4.99 -7.03 -8.33
CA GLU A 199 4.12 -8.06 -7.78
C GLU A 199 3.46 -7.63 -6.48
N TYR A 200 2.15 -7.79 -6.42
CA TYR A 200 1.45 -7.89 -5.14
C TYR A 200 1.52 -9.34 -4.68
N ASN A 201 2.23 -9.58 -3.59
CA ASN A 201 2.29 -10.88 -2.93
C ASN A 201 1.24 -10.89 -1.82
N VAL A 202 0.16 -11.61 -2.05
CA VAL A 202 -1.04 -11.54 -1.22
C VAL A 202 -1.11 -12.76 -0.31
N VAL A 203 -1.21 -12.51 0.99
CA VAL A 203 -1.48 -13.52 2.00
C VAL A 203 -2.93 -13.38 2.46
N GLU A 204 -3.76 -14.32 2.07
CA GLU A 204 -5.13 -14.41 2.56
C GLU A 204 -5.13 -15.17 3.90
N LEU A 205 -5.51 -14.47 4.95
CA LEU A 205 -5.60 -15.00 6.30
C LEU A 205 -7.05 -15.36 6.64
N GLY A 206 -7.49 -16.51 6.14
CA GLY A 206 -8.82 -17.03 6.45
C GLY A 206 -8.98 -17.51 7.89
N LYS A 207 -10.21 -17.82 8.32
CA LYS A 207 -10.50 -18.27 9.70
C LYS A 207 -9.85 -19.61 10.06
N LYS A 208 -9.61 -20.49 9.10
CA LYS A 208 -9.13 -21.87 9.33
C LYS A 208 -7.83 -22.21 8.62
N MET A 209 -7.52 -21.49 7.54
CA MET A 209 -6.36 -21.72 6.71
C MET A 209 -5.90 -20.41 6.07
N TRP A 210 -4.67 -20.39 5.63
CA TRP A 210 -4.10 -19.29 4.85
C TRP A 210 -3.81 -19.76 3.42
N GLN A 211 -3.77 -18.81 2.50
CA GLN A 211 -3.39 -19.02 1.11
C GLN A 211 -2.54 -17.85 0.63
N THR A 212 -1.67 -18.11 -0.35
CA THR A 212 -0.82 -17.10 -0.96
C THR A 212 -1.16 -16.96 -2.44
N TYR A 213 -1.15 -15.72 -2.94
CA TYR A 213 -1.40 -15.40 -4.35
C TYR A 213 -0.40 -14.35 -4.80
N THR A 214 -0.19 -14.27 -6.11
CA THR A 214 0.63 -13.24 -6.74
C THR A 214 -0.16 -12.59 -7.87
N GLU A 215 -0.24 -11.26 -7.85
CA GLU A 215 -0.69 -10.47 -9.00
C GLU A 215 0.51 -9.76 -9.60
N THR A 216 0.86 -10.07 -10.86
CA THR A 216 2.02 -9.49 -11.53
C THR A 216 1.59 -8.42 -12.52
N TYR A 217 2.27 -7.28 -12.49
CA TYR A 217 2.07 -6.16 -13.40
C TYR A 217 3.38 -5.78 -14.06
N THR A 218 3.33 -5.53 -15.38
CA THR A 218 4.48 -5.04 -16.13
C THR A 218 4.34 -3.53 -16.33
N PHE A 219 5.33 -2.79 -15.90
CA PHE A 219 5.42 -1.35 -16.14
C PHE A 219 5.94 -1.07 -17.55
N VAL A 220 5.13 -0.37 -18.34
CA VAL A 220 5.49 0.04 -19.70
C VAL A 220 5.44 1.57 -19.76
N PRO A 221 6.59 2.27 -19.83
CA PRO A 221 6.63 3.74 -19.72
C PRO A 221 5.65 4.47 -20.64
N ASP A 222 5.57 4.07 -21.92
CA ASP A 222 4.71 4.74 -22.91
C ASP A 222 3.20 4.62 -22.59
N ARG A 223 2.81 3.57 -21.90
CA ARG A 223 1.43 3.34 -21.44
C ARG A 223 1.18 3.95 -20.06
N ASP A 224 2.09 3.68 -19.12
CA ASP A 224 1.84 3.86 -17.70
C ASP A 224 2.20 5.27 -17.20
N VAL A 225 3.18 5.94 -17.82
CA VAL A 225 3.49 7.33 -17.44
C VAL A 225 2.34 8.29 -17.76
N PRO A 226 1.71 8.25 -18.95
CA PRO A 226 0.52 9.07 -19.21
C PRO A 226 -0.63 8.77 -18.22
N ARG A 227 -0.88 7.50 -17.93
CA ARG A 227 -1.90 7.07 -16.96
C ARG A 227 -1.62 7.64 -15.57
N LEU A 228 -0.39 7.48 -15.08
CA LEU A 228 0.04 8.00 -13.78
C LEU A 228 -0.05 9.53 -13.73
N THR A 229 0.35 10.21 -14.82
CA THR A 229 0.25 11.68 -14.92
C THR A 229 -1.18 12.15 -14.80
N THR A 230 -2.13 11.51 -15.51
CA THR A 230 -3.56 11.83 -15.39
C THR A 230 -4.05 11.66 -13.95
N TRP A 231 -3.73 10.53 -13.28
CA TRP A 231 -4.16 10.31 -11.90
C TRP A 231 -3.62 11.35 -10.91
N VAL A 232 -2.37 11.76 -11.12
CA VAL A 232 -1.72 12.80 -10.30
C VAL A 232 -2.36 14.17 -10.56
N GLU A 233 -2.65 14.51 -11.81
CA GLU A 233 -3.28 15.77 -12.19
C GLU A 233 -4.72 15.88 -11.67
N ASP A 234 -5.50 14.80 -11.76
CA ASP A 234 -6.86 14.74 -11.20
C ASP A 234 -6.85 14.90 -9.66
N LEU A 235 -5.86 14.31 -8.99
CA LEU A 235 -5.68 14.52 -7.55
C LEU A 235 -5.32 15.97 -7.21
N ILE A 236 -4.51 16.64 -8.04
CA ILE A 236 -4.18 18.05 -7.83
C ILE A 236 -5.42 18.91 -7.99
N ASP A 237 -6.23 18.68 -9.03
CA ASP A 237 -7.50 19.41 -9.21
C ASP A 237 -8.39 19.25 -7.97
N PHE A 238 -8.54 18.03 -7.46
CA PHE A 238 -9.30 17.76 -6.24
C PHE A 238 -8.73 18.52 -5.03
N ILE A 239 -7.41 18.50 -4.83
CA ILE A 239 -6.74 19.19 -3.72
C ILE A 239 -6.94 20.71 -3.81
N GLU A 240 -6.84 21.29 -5.01
CA GLU A 240 -7.03 22.72 -5.21
C GLU A 240 -8.50 23.14 -5.02
N GLU A 241 -9.46 22.32 -5.44
CA GLU A 241 -10.90 22.55 -5.21
C GLU A 241 -11.26 22.51 -3.72
N HIS A 242 -10.59 21.64 -2.93
CA HIS A 242 -10.89 21.44 -1.51
C HIS A 242 -9.77 21.98 -0.61
N ARG A 243 -9.06 23.01 -1.06
CA ARG A 243 -7.84 23.52 -0.42
C ARG A 243 -8.06 23.99 1.03
N ASP A 244 -9.23 24.48 1.34
CA ASP A 244 -9.66 24.90 2.68
C ASP A 244 -9.76 23.74 3.70
N LEU A 245 -9.95 22.51 3.21
CA LEU A 245 -9.99 21.30 4.02
C LEU A 245 -8.59 20.67 4.22
N ILE A 246 -7.57 21.13 3.49
CA ILE A 246 -6.23 20.54 3.51
C ILE A 246 -5.34 21.28 4.50
N THR A 247 -5.00 20.62 5.59
CA THR A 247 -4.14 21.15 6.68
C THR A 247 -2.70 20.68 6.58
N ASN A 248 -2.43 19.60 5.85
CA ASN A 248 -1.09 19.04 5.67
C ASN A 248 -0.26 19.87 4.68
N LYS A 249 0.61 20.74 5.21
CA LYS A 249 1.48 21.60 4.38
C LYS A 249 2.53 20.83 3.57
N LYS A 250 2.93 19.65 4.02
CA LYS A 250 3.93 18.81 3.32
C LYS A 250 3.48 18.40 1.93
N ILE A 251 2.15 18.29 1.71
CA ILE A 251 1.62 17.93 0.39
C ILE A 251 1.89 19.00 -0.66
N PHE A 252 2.01 20.26 -0.23
CA PHE A 252 2.33 21.42 -1.08
C PHE A 252 3.84 21.73 -1.12
N ASN A 253 4.69 20.87 -0.58
CA ASN A 253 6.14 21.11 -0.46
C ASN A 253 6.49 22.47 0.20
N LEU A 254 5.74 22.84 1.22
CA LEU A 254 5.88 24.11 1.94
C LEU A 254 6.74 24.01 3.23
N GLU A 255 7.54 22.94 3.38
CA GLU A 255 8.53 22.78 4.47
C GLU A 255 9.90 22.43 3.92
#